data_b77a754e8b821504fd3e4bd61fe6e614
#
_entry.id   b77a754e8b821504fd3e4bd61fe6e614
#
_cell.length_a   1.000
_cell.length_b   1.000
_cell.length_c   1.000
_cell.angle_alpha   90.00
_cell.angle_beta   90.00
_cell.angle_gamma   90.00
#
_symmetry.space_group_name_H-M   'P 1'
#
loop_
_entity.id
_entity.type
_entity.pdbx_description
1 polymer ?
#
loop_
_entity_poly.entity_id
_entity_poly.type
_entity_poly.pdbx_seq_one_letter_code
_entity_poly.pdbx_strand_id
1 'polypeptide(L)' 'VIRKLRPRAYDEAIYVGHYFRTGVPVVMDLSALPDAEARQMVDFAAGLVCGRGGDMDRLTDRVFLLLPAAR' A
#
# COMPACT_ATOMS: atom_id res chain seq x y z
N VAL A 1 -2.54 -10.66 11.53
CA VAL A 1 -1.94 -11.09 10.26
C VAL A 1 -1.64 -9.89 9.40
N ILE A 2 -0.43 -9.82 8.89
CA ILE A 2 0.01 -8.73 8.00
C ILE A 2 0.29 -9.34 6.63
N ARG A 3 -0.18 -8.71 5.58
CA ARG A 3 0.07 -9.17 4.21
C ARG A 3 1.23 -8.38 3.62
N LYS A 4 2.27 -9.09 3.20
CA LYS A 4 3.40 -8.47 2.51
C LYS A 4 3.21 -8.61 1.02
N LEU A 5 3.25 -7.47 0.31
CA LEU A 5 3.07 -7.43 -1.14
C LEU A 5 4.26 -6.73 -1.78
N ARG A 6 4.72 -7.27 -2.89
CA ARG A 6 5.80 -6.67 -3.68
C ARG A 6 5.33 -6.52 -5.12
N PRO A 7 4.59 -5.45 -5.43
CA PRO A 7 4.05 -5.27 -6.78
C PRO A 7 5.17 -5.16 -7.82
N ARG A 8 4.95 -5.76 -8.97
CA ARG A 8 5.89 -5.68 -10.10
C ARG A 8 5.38 -4.77 -11.20
N ALA A 9 4.13 -4.33 -11.09
CA ALA A 9 3.52 -3.41 -12.04
C ALA A 9 2.42 -2.67 -11.30
N TYR A 10 2.04 -1.50 -11.82
CA TYR A 10 1.03 -0.68 -11.15
C TYR A 10 -0.34 -1.37 -11.08
N ASP A 11 -0.67 -2.21 -12.07
CA ASP A 11 -1.96 -2.89 -12.05
C ASP A 11 -2.12 -3.85 -10.86
N GLU A 12 -1.03 -4.19 -10.17
CA GLU A 12 -1.10 -5.00 -8.95
C GLU A 12 -1.59 -4.19 -7.74
N ALA A 13 -1.84 -2.89 -7.91
CA ALA A 13 -2.45 -2.07 -6.86
C ALA A 13 -3.80 -2.65 -6.42
N ILE A 14 -4.47 -3.41 -7.29
CA ILE A 14 -5.74 -4.04 -6.95
C ILE A 14 -5.61 -4.96 -5.72
N TYR A 15 -4.47 -5.62 -5.57
CA TYR A 15 -4.27 -6.50 -4.41
C TYR A 15 -4.06 -5.71 -3.13
N VAL A 16 -3.34 -4.59 -3.22
CA VAL A 16 -3.16 -3.71 -2.08
C VAL A 16 -4.53 -3.21 -1.60
N GLY A 17 -5.35 -2.74 -2.52
CA GLY A 17 -6.69 -2.26 -2.21
C GLY A 17 -7.56 -3.34 -1.61
N HIS A 18 -7.50 -4.54 -2.17
CA HIS A 18 -8.30 -5.66 -1.69
C HIS A 18 -8.04 -5.97 -0.21
N TYR A 19 -6.77 -6.18 0.14
CA TYR A 19 -6.44 -6.53 1.52
C TYR A 19 -6.72 -5.38 2.47
N PHE A 20 -6.39 -4.16 2.07
CA PHE A 20 -6.64 -3.02 2.92
C PHE A 20 -8.13 -2.85 3.22
N ARG A 21 -8.98 -2.98 2.20
CA ARG A 21 -10.43 -2.83 2.36
C ARG A 21 -11.03 -3.92 3.23
N THR A 22 -10.41 -5.08 3.29
CA THR A 22 -10.88 -6.18 4.13
C THR A 22 -10.34 -6.13 5.54
N GLY A 23 -9.63 -5.05 5.91
CA GLY A 23 -9.16 -4.85 7.27
C GLY A 23 -7.81 -5.47 7.57
N VAL A 24 -7.05 -5.85 6.55
CA VAL A 24 -5.74 -6.49 6.73
C VAL A 24 -4.64 -5.45 6.57
N PRO A 25 -3.73 -5.30 7.56
CA PRO A 25 -2.57 -4.44 7.38
C PRO A 25 -1.70 -4.95 6.24
N VAL A 26 -1.16 -4.01 5.44
CA VAL A 26 -0.37 -4.35 4.26
C VAL A 26 1.00 -3.71 4.37
N VAL A 27 2.05 -4.51 4.18
CA VAL A 27 3.39 -4.00 3.95
C VAL A 27 3.61 -4.00 2.44
N MET A 28 3.81 -2.81 1.89
CA MET A 28 3.92 -2.62 0.45
C MET A 28 5.37 -2.31 0.11
N ASP A 29 6.04 -3.26 -0.54
CA ASP A 29 7.44 -3.10 -0.96
C ASP A 29 7.47 -2.72 -2.43
N LEU A 30 7.88 -1.50 -2.72
CA LEU A 30 7.87 -0.94 -4.07
C LEU A 30 9.22 -1.04 -4.77
N SER A 31 10.17 -1.80 -4.23
CA SER A 31 11.51 -1.86 -4.77
C SER A 31 11.59 -2.48 -6.17
N ALA A 32 10.57 -3.22 -6.58
CA ALA A 32 10.52 -3.84 -7.90
C ALA A 32 9.96 -2.91 -8.98
N LEU A 33 9.49 -1.70 -8.61
CA LEU A 33 8.86 -0.78 -9.56
C LEU A 33 9.83 0.31 -9.99
N PRO A 34 9.74 0.77 -11.26
CA PRO A 34 10.41 2.01 -11.66
C PRO A 34 9.88 3.19 -10.84
N ASP A 35 10.68 4.25 -10.75
CA ASP A 35 10.34 5.40 -9.90
C ASP A 35 8.96 5.97 -10.19
N ALA A 36 8.60 6.12 -11.45
CA ALA A 36 7.30 6.70 -11.81
C ALA A 36 6.14 5.84 -11.33
N GLU A 37 6.25 4.52 -11.49
CA GLU A 37 5.20 3.61 -11.05
C GLU A 37 5.15 3.49 -9.54
N ALA A 38 6.32 3.53 -8.89
CA ALA A 38 6.37 3.53 -7.43
C ALA A 38 5.64 4.75 -6.87
N ARG A 39 5.84 5.92 -7.50
CA ARG A 39 5.14 7.14 -7.09
C ARG A 39 3.63 7.03 -7.27
N GLN A 40 3.20 6.47 -8.40
CA GLN A 40 1.78 6.24 -8.64
C GLN A 40 1.19 5.32 -7.58
N MET A 41 1.94 4.28 -7.19
CA MET A 41 1.48 3.35 -6.18
C MET A 41 1.35 4.03 -4.81
N VAL A 42 2.29 4.91 -4.46
CA VAL A 42 2.22 5.68 -3.22
C VAL A 42 1.00 6.59 -3.23
N ASP A 43 0.75 7.26 -4.36
CA ASP A 43 -0.42 8.15 -4.48
C ASP A 43 -1.72 7.37 -4.33
N PHE A 44 -1.80 6.20 -4.94
CA PHE A 44 -2.96 5.32 -4.79
C PHE A 44 -3.15 4.92 -3.32
N ALA A 45 -2.07 4.49 -2.67
CA ALA A 45 -2.13 4.04 -1.28
C ALA A 45 -2.53 5.19 -0.35
N ALA A 46 -1.99 6.39 -0.59
CA ALA A 46 -2.34 7.56 0.22
C ALA A 46 -3.82 7.89 0.09
N GLY A 47 -4.36 7.84 -1.12
CA GLY A 47 -5.79 8.06 -1.34
C GLY A 47 -6.65 7.00 -0.67
N LEU A 48 -6.22 5.75 -0.75
CA LEU A 48 -6.92 4.63 -0.14
C LEU A 48 -6.98 4.79 1.39
N VAL A 49 -5.84 5.09 2.00
CA VAL A 49 -5.74 5.30 3.44
C VAL A 49 -6.59 6.49 3.88
N CYS A 50 -6.48 7.59 3.17
CA CYS A 50 -7.24 8.81 3.49
C CYS A 50 -8.74 8.54 3.37
N GLY A 51 -9.16 7.89 2.30
CA GLY A 51 -10.58 7.64 2.05
C GLY A 51 -11.23 6.67 3.03
N ARG A 52 -10.41 5.80 3.65
CA ARG A 52 -10.93 4.78 4.56
C ARG A 52 -10.57 5.04 6.02
N GLY A 53 -9.94 6.18 6.30
CA GLY A 53 -9.63 6.55 7.67
C GLY A 53 -8.49 5.78 8.33
N GLY A 54 -7.60 5.21 7.53
CA GLY A 54 -6.46 4.47 8.06
C GLY A 54 -5.21 5.34 8.21
N ASP A 55 -4.07 4.66 8.32
CA ASP A 55 -2.77 5.31 8.45
C ASP A 55 -1.76 4.67 7.51
N MET A 56 -0.74 5.44 7.17
CA MET A 56 0.35 4.96 6.32
C MET A 56 1.68 5.45 6.89
N ASP A 57 2.61 4.51 7.10
CA ASP A 57 3.95 4.81 7.58
C ASP A 57 4.98 4.39 6.53
N ARG A 58 5.95 5.27 6.31
CA ARG A 58 7.06 4.96 5.42
C ARG A 58 8.16 4.30 6.24
N LEU A 59 8.42 3.02 5.98
CA LEU A 59 9.43 2.27 6.73
C LEU A 59 10.83 2.45 6.14
N THR A 60 10.92 2.47 4.82
CA THR A 60 12.16 2.79 4.10
C THR A 60 11.78 3.60 2.86
N ASP A 61 12.75 3.92 2.01
CA ASP A 61 12.48 4.66 0.77
C ASP A 61 11.42 4.02 -0.10
N ARG A 62 11.33 2.69 -0.05
CA ARG A 62 10.46 1.93 -0.96
C ARG A 62 9.50 1.01 -0.25
N VAL A 63 9.46 1.03 1.09
CA VAL A 63 8.60 0.12 1.86
C VAL A 63 7.67 0.93 2.73
N PHE A 64 6.38 0.65 2.61
CA PHE A 64 5.34 1.36 3.33
C PHE A 64 4.44 0.39 4.07
N LEU A 65 4.00 0.79 5.26
CA LEU A 65 3.03 0.04 6.05
C LEU A 65 1.69 0.77 5.98
N LEU A 66 0.66 0.04 5.56
CA LEU A 66 -0.70 0.56 5.48
C LEU A 66 -1.52 -0.09 6.59
N LEU A 67 -2.11 0.73 7.45
CA LEU A 67 -2.89 0.26 8.58
C LEU A 67 -4.35 0.64 8.39
N PRO A 68 -5.25 -0.35 8.26
CA PRO A 68 -6.68 -0.05 8.17
C PRO A 68 -7.17 0.60 9.45
N ALA A 69 -8.26 1.35 9.35
CA ALA A 69 -8.86 1.97 10.51
C ALA A 69 -9.29 0.92 11.52
N ALA A 70 -9.04 1.17 12.80
CA ALA A 70 -9.51 0.31 13.87
C ALA A 70 -11.02 0.46 14.01
N ARG A 71 -11.65 -0.61 14.47
CA ARG A 71 -13.09 -0.63 14.64
C ARG A 71 -13.46 -0.69 16.10
#